data_24367cc94836abf45f7afd0a9ca94a43
#
_entry.id   24367cc94836abf45f7afd0a9ca94a43
#
_cell.length_a   1.000
_cell.length_b   1.000
_cell.length_c   1.000
_cell.angle_alpha   90.00
_cell.angle_beta   90.00
_cell.angle_gamma   90.00
#
_symmetry.space_group_name_H-M   'P 1'
#
loop_
_entity.id
_entity.type
_entity.pdbx_description
1 polymer ?
#
loop_
_entity_poly.entity_id
_entity_poly.type
_entity_poly.pdbx_seq_one_letter_code
_entity_poly.pdbx_strand_id
1 'polypeptide(L)'
;MKKLILSMLAGMMALGMMAQDGEFKVSGSLKGLGDSVKVFVMNANGDMLVQESRAIDGDKFDMSFDLDDAAFLYLFGLKDGQLSVKNGFAIPALPGEHAVIEGEGDDYTMGGSQVYIDYYEASELIKAPQKALRDFVNECRNKFASGVSEEEIQKEMDEKYPALEQALADVALGYVKAHPDQDASALLLSDLGSDAEHMKEGAALLTERARGSVAANLYKAMLAAAEKEEASQSLQEGLEGQMAPDFTLMDINGKPLALSSLRGKWVIIDFWGSWCGWCIKGMPMMKEYYAKYQDKLEILGVDCNDTVEKWKAAVVKHEIPWLHVYWDKEKGDNPVELYGVQGFPTKVVVDPQGKVAKIIVGEDPAFYDYLDKVLE
;
A
#
# COMPACT_ATOMS: atom_id res chain seq x y z
N MET A 1 -33.37 -4.31 35.75
CA MET A 1 -32.44 -4.36 36.90
C MET A 1 -31.07 -3.99 36.35
N LYS A 2 -30.72 -2.72 36.53
CA LYS A 2 -29.45 -2.16 36.12
C LYS A 2 -28.35 -2.73 37.05
N LYS A 3 -27.44 -3.55 36.57
CA LYS A 3 -26.21 -3.85 37.26
C LYS A 3 -25.15 -2.86 36.81
N LEU A 4 -24.85 -1.92 37.69
CA LEU A 4 -23.61 -1.17 37.69
C LEU A 4 -22.44 -2.18 37.71
N ILE A 5 -21.62 -2.20 36.66
CA ILE A 5 -20.27 -2.73 36.75
C ILE A 5 -19.38 -1.54 37.05
N LEU A 6 -19.24 -1.29 38.34
CA LEU A 6 -18.20 -0.46 38.89
C LEU A 6 -16.99 -1.41 39.02
N SER A 7 -16.18 -1.54 37.99
CA SER A 7 -14.97 -2.31 38.06
C SER A 7 -13.80 -1.43 38.47
N MET A 8 -13.19 -1.88 39.48
CA MET A 8 -11.89 -1.51 40.03
C MET A 8 -10.87 -1.12 38.97
N LEU A 9 -10.67 0.18 38.77
CA LEU A 9 -9.37 0.68 38.39
C LEU A 9 -8.49 0.63 39.65
N ALA A 10 -7.88 -0.52 39.88
CA ALA A 10 -6.78 -0.63 40.81
C ALA A 10 -5.58 0.09 40.19
N GLY A 11 -5.26 1.25 40.75
CA GLY A 11 -4.10 2.02 40.33
C GLY A 11 -2.82 1.21 40.41
N MET A 12 -2.30 0.80 39.28
CA MET A 12 -0.88 0.72 39.06
C MET A 12 -0.45 2.12 38.66
N MET A 13 0.05 2.89 39.66
CA MET A 13 0.98 3.96 39.37
C MET A 13 2.22 3.30 38.78
N ALA A 14 2.20 3.07 37.47
CA ALA A 14 3.44 2.92 36.72
C ALA A 14 4.12 4.29 36.87
N LEU A 15 5.24 4.31 37.57
CA LEU A 15 6.20 5.41 37.50
C LEU A 15 6.49 5.58 36.00
N GLY A 16 5.86 6.60 35.41
CA GLY A 16 6.10 6.96 34.02
C GLY A 16 7.56 7.34 33.86
N MET A 17 8.36 6.44 33.33
CA MET A 17 9.50 6.87 32.55
C MET A 17 8.90 7.59 31.37
N MET A 18 8.94 8.93 31.41
CA MET A 18 8.64 9.73 30.22
C MET A 18 9.58 9.26 29.11
N ALA A 19 9.04 8.92 27.95
CA ALA A 19 9.83 8.67 26.76
C ALA A 19 10.72 9.92 26.52
N GLN A 20 11.94 9.70 26.06
CA GLN A 20 12.77 10.81 25.57
C GLN A 20 12.10 11.36 24.31
N ASP A 21 12.27 12.66 24.06
CA ASP A 21 11.78 13.27 22.82
C ASP A 21 12.27 12.42 21.62
N GLY A 22 11.32 11.93 20.79
CA GLY A 22 11.59 11.05 19.66
C GLY A 22 11.49 9.54 19.94
N GLU A 23 11.56 9.07 21.19
CA GLU A 23 11.45 7.65 21.51
C GLU A 23 9.97 7.24 21.65
N PHE A 24 9.52 6.33 20.77
CA PHE A 24 8.23 5.63 20.93
C PHE A 24 8.44 4.36 21.77
N LYS A 25 7.56 4.11 22.73
CA LYS A 25 7.57 2.90 23.53
C LYS A 25 6.32 2.06 23.28
N VAL A 26 6.51 0.74 23.27
CA VAL A 26 5.41 -0.23 23.31
C VAL A 26 5.71 -1.32 24.30
N SER A 27 4.78 -1.57 25.23
CA SER A 27 4.91 -2.63 26.21
C SER A 27 3.57 -3.34 26.43
N GLY A 28 3.62 -4.49 27.08
CA GLY A 28 2.40 -5.20 27.46
C GLY A 28 2.53 -6.72 27.43
N SER A 29 1.37 -7.37 27.35
CA SER A 29 1.27 -8.82 27.25
C SER A 29 0.15 -9.20 26.28
N LEU A 30 0.49 -9.94 25.24
CA LEU A 30 -0.48 -10.44 24.28
C LEU A 30 -0.35 -11.96 24.17
N LYS A 31 -1.33 -12.66 24.73
CA LYS A 31 -1.32 -14.12 24.74
C LYS A 31 -1.32 -14.71 23.33
N GLY A 32 -0.43 -15.64 23.09
CA GLY A 32 -0.25 -16.30 21.82
C GLY A 32 0.91 -15.76 20.97
N LEU A 33 1.64 -14.73 21.44
CA LEU A 33 2.87 -14.28 20.77
C LEU A 33 3.99 -15.30 20.83
N GLY A 34 4.10 -16.04 21.96
CA GLY A 34 5.17 -17.00 22.21
C GLY A 34 6.44 -16.34 22.74
N ASP A 35 7.60 -16.90 22.41
CA ASP A 35 8.90 -16.47 22.96
C ASP A 35 9.69 -15.57 22.03
N SER A 36 9.18 -15.32 20.84
CA SER A 36 9.81 -14.44 19.86
C SER A 36 8.79 -13.78 18.93
N VAL A 37 9.12 -12.57 18.49
CA VAL A 37 8.28 -11.77 17.61
C VAL A 37 9.06 -11.26 16.41
N LYS A 38 8.34 -10.99 15.34
CA LYS A 38 8.80 -10.20 14.21
C LYS A 38 8.21 -8.80 14.33
N VAL A 39 9.08 -7.81 14.27
CA VAL A 39 8.72 -6.40 14.39
C VAL A 39 9.00 -5.70 13.05
N PHE A 40 8.05 -4.89 12.61
CA PHE A 40 8.20 -3.98 11.50
C PHE A 40 7.77 -2.59 11.94
N VAL A 41 8.57 -1.57 11.62
CA VAL A 41 8.15 -0.19 11.73
C VAL A 41 8.23 0.42 10.33
N MET A 42 7.14 0.98 9.88
CA MET A 42 7.03 1.58 8.54
C MET A 42 6.58 3.02 8.69
N ASN A 43 7.23 3.95 7.96
CA ASN A 43 6.73 5.31 7.91
C ASN A 43 5.40 5.38 7.13
N ALA A 44 4.77 6.54 7.14
CA ALA A 44 3.49 6.74 6.47
C ALA A 44 3.55 6.62 4.93
N ASN A 45 4.75 6.66 4.33
CA ASN A 45 4.97 6.44 2.89
C ASN A 45 5.20 4.97 2.54
N GLY A 46 5.19 4.07 3.55
CA GLY A 46 5.43 2.64 3.36
C GLY A 46 6.90 2.22 3.38
N ASP A 47 7.84 3.15 3.65
CA ASP A 47 9.25 2.79 3.78
C ASP A 47 9.51 2.05 5.09
N MET A 48 10.30 0.98 5.01
CA MET A 48 10.67 0.17 6.14
C MET A 48 11.76 0.85 6.97
N LEU A 49 11.43 1.30 8.17
CA LEU A 49 12.38 1.90 9.13
C LEU A 49 13.06 0.82 9.98
N VAL A 50 12.29 -0.17 10.44
CA VAL A 50 12.78 -1.29 11.24
C VAL A 50 12.20 -2.59 10.73
N GLN A 51 13.05 -3.61 10.60
CA GLN A 51 12.63 -4.99 10.34
C GLN A 51 13.54 -5.95 11.11
N GLU A 52 13.05 -6.48 12.22
CA GLU A 52 13.86 -7.35 13.06
C GLU A 52 13.05 -8.45 13.74
N SER A 53 13.74 -9.45 14.28
CA SER A 53 13.16 -10.43 15.17
C SER A 53 13.73 -10.22 16.57
N ARG A 54 12.86 -10.23 17.59
CA ARG A 54 13.24 -10.06 18.99
C ARG A 54 12.73 -11.23 19.83
N ALA A 55 13.55 -11.70 20.77
CA ALA A 55 13.10 -12.59 21.82
C ALA A 55 12.29 -11.80 22.84
N ILE A 56 11.23 -12.40 23.37
CA ILE A 56 10.37 -11.86 24.42
C ILE A 56 10.19 -12.86 25.54
N ASP A 57 9.73 -12.41 26.71
CA ASP A 57 9.53 -13.28 27.88
C ASP A 57 8.08 -13.78 27.91
N GLY A 58 7.80 -14.86 27.17
CA GLY A 58 6.51 -15.52 27.09
C GLY A 58 5.36 -14.54 26.96
N ASP A 59 4.94 -14.19 25.78
CA ASP A 59 3.84 -13.24 25.50
C ASP A 59 4.04 -11.79 26.00
N LYS A 60 5.10 -11.48 26.78
CA LYS A 60 5.39 -10.14 27.31
C LYS A 60 6.46 -9.45 26.51
N PHE A 61 6.25 -8.17 26.24
CA PHE A 61 7.18 -7.34 25.50
C PHE A 61 7.31 -5.95 26.13
N ASP A 62 8.50 -5.37 25.97
CA ASP A 62 8.84 -3.98 26.31
C ASP A 62 9.90 -3.55 25.30
N MET A 63 9.55 -2.63 24.42
CA MET A 63 10.37 -2.23 23.29
C MET A 63 10.29 -0.73 23.09
N SER A 64 11.38 -0.15 22.57
CA SER A 64 11.41 1.24 22.14
C SER A 64 12.02 1.38 20.75
N PHE A 65 11.66 2.47 20.09
CA PHE A 65 12.06 2.83 18.74
C PHE A 65 12.26 4.33 18.66
N ASP A 66 13.40 4.77 18.15
CA ASP A 66 13.63 6.18 17.86
C ASP A 66 12.92 6.53 16.55
N LEU A 67 12.00 7.49 16.62
CA LEU A 67 11.19 7.92 15.49
C LEU A 67 11.28 9.44 15.35
N ASP A 68 11.55 9.90 14.14
CA ASP A 68 11.53 11.33 13.81
C ASP A 68 10.11 11.82 13.48
N ASP A 69 9.20 10.91 13.09
CA ASP A 69 7.81 11.21 12.71
C ASP A 69 6.91 10.01 13.04
N ALA A 70 5.59 10.20 12.88
CA ALA A 70 4.61 9.15 13.04
C ALA A 70 4.84 8.00 12.06
N ALA A 71 4.68 6.77 12.55
CA ALA A 71 4.89 5.54 11.82
C ALA A 71 3.80 4.51 12.18
N PHE A 72 3.82 3.36 11.52
CA PHE A 72 3.04 2.19 11.91
C PHE A 72 3.97 1.12 12.48
N LEU A 73 3.65 0.62 13.67
CA LEU A 73 4.29 -0.54 14.25
C LEU A 73 3.43 -1.79 13.99
N TYR A 74 4.06 -2.82 13.45
CA TYR A 74 3.51 -4.17 13.31
C TYR A 74 4.34 -5.12 14.17
N LEU A 75 3.69 -5.87 15.04
CA LEU A 75 4.33 -6.86 15.90
C LEU A 75 3.54 -8.17 15.80
N PHE A 76 4.23 -9.23 15.35
CA PHE A 76 3.62 -10.55 15.16
C PHE A 76 4.46 -11.65 15.81
N GLY A 77 3.79 -12.60 16.43
CA GLY A 77 4.43 -13.79 16.99
C GLY A 77 5.13 -14.63 15.93
N LEU A 78 6.26 -15.23 16.30
CA LEU A 78 6.95 -16.24 15.50
C LEU A 78 6.71 -17.62 16.10
N LYS A 79 6.14 -18.53 15.31
CA LYS A 79 5.95 -19.92 15.68
C LYS A 79 6.77 -20.81 14.75
N ASP A 80 7.72 -21.56 15.30
CA ASP A 80 8.65 -22.41 14.54
C ASP A 80 9.39 -21.62 13.42
N GLY A 81 9.72 -20.36 13.70
CA GLY A 81 10.35 -19.44 12.76
C GLY A 81 9.43 -18.89 11.66
N GLN A 82 8.14 -19.24 11.68
CA GLN A 82 7.14 -18.73 10.75
C GLN A 82 6.30 -17.62 11.38
N LEU A 83 5.99 -16.60 10.57
CA LEU A 83 5.17 -15.47 11.00
C LEU A 83 3.72 -15.91 11.25
N SER A 84 3.21 -15.61 12.44
CA SER A 84 1.82 -15.85 12.82
C SER A 84 1.03 -14.53 12.80
N VAL A 85 0.49 -14.18 11.64
CA VAL A 85 -0.27 -12.92 11.49
C VAL A 85 -1.55 -12.84 12.33
N LYS A 86 -2.04 -13.96 12.85
CA LYS A 86 -3.20 -14.02 13.76
C LYS A 86 -2.83 -13.66 15.20
N ASN A 87 -1.55 -13.74 15.54
CA ASN A 87 -1.04 -13.48 16.90
C ASN A 87 -0.15 -12.25 16.82
N GLY A 88 -0.77 -11.08 16.91
CA GLY A 88 -0.06 -9.83 16.84
C GLY A 88 -1.01 -8.64 16.67
N PHE A 89 -0.44 -7.47 16.50
CA PHE A 89 -1.18 -6.24 16.34
C PHE A 89 -0.46 -5.27 15.38
N ALA A 90 -1.21 -4.30 14.90
CA ALA A 90 -0.72 -3.15 14.16
C ALA A 90 -1.29 -1.87 14.79
N ILE A 91 -0.44 -0.92 15.11
CA ILE A 91 -0.84 0.34 15.76
C ILE A 91 -0.06 1.53 15.20
N PRO A 92 -0.60 2.74 15.26
CA PRO A 92 0.20 3.95 15.11
C PRO A 92 1.33 4.00 16.14
N ALA A 93 2.51 4.42 15.73
CA ALA A 93 3.68 4.65 16.57
C ALA A 93 4.02 6.13 16.52
N LEU A 94 3.89 6.82 17.64
CA LEU A 94 4.10 8.27 17.74
C LEU A 94 5.34 8.56 18.56
N PRO A 95 6.29 9.39 18.07
CA PRO A 95 7.46 9.81 18.85
C PRO A 95 7.05 10.49 20.16
N GLY A 96 7.74 10.16 21.24
CA GLY A 96 7.47 10.66 22.58
C GLY A 96 6.35 9.93 23.35
N GLU A 97 5.61 9.02 22.72
CA GLU A 97 4.44 8.37 23.30
C GLU A 97 4.70 6.91 23.70
N HIS A 98 3.85 6.38 24.58
CA HIS A 98 3.92 5.01 25.07
C HIS A 98 2.58 4.28 24.89
N ALA A 99 2.56 3.22 24.10
CA ALA A 99 1.43 2.32 23.96
C ALA A 99 1.58 1.11 24.89
N VAL A 100 0.49 0.74 25.58
CA VAL A 100 0.42 -0.47 26.42
C VAL A 100 -0.66 -1.39 25.84
N ILE A 101 -0.28 -2.60 25.44
CA ILE A 101 -1.17 -3.57 24.80
C ILE A 101 -1.38 -4.78 25.71
N GLU A 102 -2.64 -5.10 26.02
CA GLU A 102 -3.01 -6.23 26.87
C GLU A 102 -4.16 -7.02 26.23
N GLY A 103 -4.01 -8.35 26.09
CA GLY A 103 -5.09 -9.17 25.51
C GLY A 103 -4.65 -10.54 25.00
N GLU A 104 -5.40 -11.05 24.00
CA GLU A 104 -5.15 -12.33 23.33
C GLU A 104 -5.43 -12.25 21.84
N GLY A 105 -4.47 -12.57 20.99
CA GLY A 105 -4.63 -12.55 19.53
C GLY A 105 -4.96 -11.16 18.99
N ASP A 106 -6.12 -11.02 18.33
CA ASP A 106 -6.68 -9.78 17.81
C ASP A 106 -7.70 -9.10 18.76
N ASP A 107 -7.92 -9.70 19.94
CA ASP A 107 -8.78 -9.13 20.98
C ASP A 107 -7.89 -8.54 22.11
N TYR A 108 -7.49 -7.30 21.95
CA TYR A 108 -6.64 -6.59 22.89
C TYR A 108 -7.18 -5.20 23.21
N THR A 109 -6.76 -4.68 24.35
CA THR A 109 -6.95 -3.30 24.76
C THR A 109 -5.68 -2.49 24.55
N MET A 110 -5.84 -1.19 24.34
CA MET A 110 -4.74 -0.27 24.21
C MET A 110 -4.83 0.80 25.30
N GLY A 111 -3.70 1.07 25.96
CA GLY A 111 -3.56 2.07 27.01
C GLY A 111 -2.21 2.76 26.93
N GLY A 112 -1.76 3.33 28.05
CA GLY A 112 -0.52 4.09 28.14
C GLY A 112 -0.75 5.59 28.04
N SER A 113 -0.13 6.27 27.09
CA SER A 113 -0.36 7.70 26.83
C SER A 113 -1.81 7.99 26.48
N GLN A 114 -2.30 9.20 26.79
CA GLN A 114 -3.71 9.55 26.58
C GLN A 114 -4.16 9.38 25.13
N VAL A 115 -3.31 9.66 24.15
CA VAL A 115 -3.61 9.49 22.73
C VAL A 115 -3.99 8.05 22.39
N TYR A 116 -3.36 7.05 23.02
CA TYR A 116 -3.67 5.63 22.77
C TYR A 116 -4.95 5.19 23.46
N ILE A 117 -5.26 5.75 24.63
CA ILE A 117 -6.55 5.51 25.31
C ILE A 117 -7.70 6.04 24.43
N ASP A 118 -7.59 7.29 23.98
CA ASP A 118 -8.60 7.94 23.15
C ASP A 118 -8.72 7.24 21.78
N TYR A 119 -7.57 6.84 21.18
CA TYR A 119 -7.57 6.13 19.90
C TYR A 119 -8.17 4.75 20.01
N TYR A 120 -7.92 4.02 21.10
CA TYR A 120 -8.55 2.72 21.34
C TYR A 120 -10.08 2.85 21.43
N GLU A 121 -10.59 3.83 22.19
CA GLU A 121 -12.02 4.11 22.28
C GLU A 121 -12.63 4.44 20.91
N ALA A 122 -11.94 5.24 20.10
CA ALA A 122 -12.34 5.59 18.74
C ALA A 122 -12.34 4.37 17.80
N SER A 123 -11.28 3.57 17.84
CA SER A 123 -11.12 2.38 17.00
C SER A 123 -12.18 1.30 17.27
N GLU A 124 -12.60 1.13 18.53
CA GLU A 124 -13.69 0.20 18.86
C GLU A 124 -15.03 0.60 18.22
N LEU A 125 -15.28 1.90 17.98
CA LEU A 125 -16.48 2.35 17.28
C LEU A 125 -16.49 1.93 15.81
N ILE A 126 -15.34 1.99 15.14
CA ILE A 126 -15.22 1.65 13.72
C ILE A 126 -14.95 0.16 13.45
N LYS A 127 -14.69 -0.64 14.49
CA LYS A 127 -14.31 -2.06 14.38
C LYS A 127 -15.34 -2.89 13.59
N ALA A 128 -16.63 -2.66 13.82
CA ALA A 128 -17.69 -3.41 13.13
C ALA A 128 -17.80 -3.04 11.64
N PRO A 129 -17.90 -1.75 11.22
CA PRO A 129 -17.93 -1.41 9.81
C PRO A 129 -16.61 -1.72 9.12
N GLN A 130 -15.44 -1.52 9.75
CA GLN A 130 -14.14 -1.90 9.19
C GLN A 130 -14.04 -3.42 8.94
N LYS A 131 -14.57 -4.24 9.88
CA LYS A 131 -14.66 -5.68 9.69
C LYS A 131 -15.57 -6.04 8.52
N ALA A 132 -16.72 -5.40 8.38
CA ALA A 132 -17.64 -5.68 7.28
C ALA A 132 -17.00 -5.37 5.91
N LEU A 133 -16.32 -4.25 5.80
CA LEU A 133 -15.57 -3.86 4.58
C LEU A 133 -14.47 -4.88 4.27
N ARG A 134 -13.64 -5.23 5.24
CA ARG A 134 -12.57 -6.21 5.10
C ARG A 134 -13.09 -7.60 4.72
N ASP A 135 -14.17 -8.05 5.34
CA ASP A 135 -14.77 -9.37 5.06
C ASP A 135 -15.30 -9.41 3.62
N PHE A 136 -15.94 -8.35 3.16
CA PHE A 136 -16.41 -8.21 1.78
C PHE A 136 -15.26 -8.25 0.76
N VAL A 137 -14.19 -7.49 0.98
CA VAL A 137 -12.99 -7.51 0.11
C VAL A 137 -12.35 -8.89 0.08
N ASN A 138 -12.28 -9.59 1.23
CA ASN A 138 -11.76 -10.96 1.28
C ASN A 138 -12.68 -11.96 0.55
N GLU A 139 -13.99 -11.77 0.60
CA GLU A 139 -14.95 -12.57 -0.16
C GLU A 139 -14.72 -12.39 -1.67
N CYS A 140 -14.58 -11.17 -2.16
CA CYS A 140 -14.28 -10.88 -3.56
C CYS A 140 -12.95 -11.51 -4.00
N ARG A 141 -11.91 -11.41 -3.17
CA ARG A 141 -10.60 -12.06 -3.44
C ARG A 141 -10.72 -13.58 -3.53
N ASN A 142 -11.49 -14.21 -2.65
CA ASN A 142 -11.72 -15.66 -2.67
C ASN A 142 -12.53 -16.10 -3.90
N LYS A 143 -13.52 -15.31 -4.32
CA LYS A 143 -14.26 -15.55 -5.57
C LYS A 143 -13.34 -15.50 -6.78
N PHE A 144 -12.47 -14.49 -6.86
CA PHE A 144 -11.46 -14.41 -7.92
C PHE A 144 -10.54 -15.63 -7.94
N ALA A 145 -10.01 -16.03 -6.78
CA ALA A 145 -9.15 -17.20 -6.65
C ALA A 145 -9.87 -18.52 -7.02
N SER A 146 -11.22 -18.56 -6.93
CA SER A 146 -12.05 -19.72 -7.32
C SER A 146 -12.48 -19.69 -8.79
N GLY A 147 -12.08 -18.66 -9.57
CA GLY A 147 -12.33 -18.56 -11.00
C GLY A 147 -13.63 -17.82 -11.38
N VAL A 148 -14.21 -17.05 -10.47
CA VAL A 148 -15.29 -16.10 -10.82
C VAL A 148 -14.68 -14.99 -11.68
N SER A 149 -15.40 -14.58 -12.72
CA SER A 149 -14.92 -13.56 -13.65
C SER A 149 -14.70 -12.21 -12.98
N GLU A 150 -13.70 -11.48 -13.45
CA GLU A 150 -13.42 -10.12 -12.98
C GLU A 150 -14.63 -9.18 -13.16
N GLU A 151 -15.36 -9.30 -14.28
CA GLU A 151 -16.57 -8.53 -14.57
C GLU A 151 -17.67 -8.73 -13.51
N GLU A 152 -17.88 -9.98 -13.08
CA GLU A 152 -18.86 -10.28 -12.02
C GLU A 152 -18.41 -9.71 -10.66
N ILE A 153 -17.11 -9.81 -10.36
CA ILE A 153 -16.54 -9.26 -9.12
C ILE A 153 -16.61 -7.74 -9.14
N GLN A 154 -16.23 -7.10 -10.25
CA GLN A 154 -16.29 -5.65 -10.38
C GLN A 154 -17.71 -5.14 -10.19
N LYS A 155 -18.69 -5.79 -10.81
CA LYS A 155 -20.10 -5.45 -10.61
C LYS A 155 -20.54 -5.55 -9.14
N GLU A 156 -20.11 -6.58 -8.43
CA GLU A 156 -20.41 -6.74 -7.01
C GLU A 156 -19.72 -5.69 -6.15
N MET A 157 -18.47 -5.32 -6.49
CA MET A 157 -17.75 -4.22 -5.87
C MET A 157 -18.48 -2.90 -6.06
N ASP A 158 -18.88 -2.56 -7.28
CA ASP A 158 -19.60 -1.31 -7.58
C ASP A 158 -20.94 -1.21 -6.85
N GLU A 159 -21.62 -2.35 -6.65
CA GLU A 159 -22.91 -2.40 -5.94
C GLU A 159 -22.79 -2.28 -4.42
N LYS A 160 -21.76 -2.84 -3.80
CA LYS A 160 -21.70 -3.01 -2.34
C LYS A 160 -20.62 -2.19 -1.64
N TYR A 161 -19.45 -2.03 -2.29
CA TYR A 161 -18.29 -1.40 -1.67
C TYR A 161 -18.59 0.05 -1.20
N PRO A 162 -19.24 0.92 -2.02
CA PRO A 162 -19.49 2.31 -1.61
C PRO A 162 -20.33 2.43 -0.34
N ALA A 163 -21.31 1.54 -0.16
CA ALA A 163 -22.16 1.57 1.04
C ALA A 163 -21.40 1.12 2.30
N LEU A 164 -20.48 0.19 2.17
CA LEU A 164 -19.63 -0.28 3.28
C LEU A 164 -18.59 0.77 3.67
N GLU A 165 -18.00 1.42 2.68
CA GLU A 165 -17.05 2.52 2.86
C GLU A 165 -17.73 3.72 3.54
N GLN A 166 -18.92 4.14 3.06
CA GLN A 166 -19.71 5.19 3.67
C GLN A 166 -20.06 4.86 5.12
N ALA A 167 -20.44 3.61 5.43
CA ALA A 167 -20.77 3.22 6.81
C ALA A 167 -19.56 3.31 7.75
N LEU A 168 -18.35 3.04 7.26
CA LEU A 168 -17.11 3.25 8.02
C LEU A 168 -16.86 4.76 8.23
N ALA A 169 -16.94 5.53 7.14
CA ALA A 169 -16.72 6.97 7.16
C ALA A 169 -17.70 7.70 8.09
N ASP A 170 -19.00 7.37 8.05
CA ASP A 170 -20.02 7.99 8.91
C ASP A 170 -19.67 7.87 10.40
N VAL A 171 -19.18 6.71 10.82
CA VAL A 171 -18.80 6.48 12.23
C VAL A 171 -17.52 7.22 12.56
N ALA A 172 -16.50 7.16 11.70
CA ALA A 172 -15.22 7.85 11.92
C ALA A 172 -15.41 9.37 11.97
N LEU A 173 -16.13 9.95 11.01
CA LEU A 173 -16.41 11.38 10.94
C LEU A 173 -17.29 11.84 12.11
N GLY A 174 -18.23 10.99 12.57
CA GLY A 174 -19.01 11.24 13.77
C GLY A 174 -18.14 11.43 15.01
N TYR A 175 -17.13 10.59 15.19
CA TYR A 175 -16.15 10.73 16.28
C TYR A 175 -15.30 11.99 16.12
N VAL A 176 -14.72 12.21 14.94
CA VAL A 176 -13.89 13.41 14.64
C VAL A 176 -14.66 14.70 14.92
N LYS A 177 -15.94 14.75 14.54
CA LYS A 177 -16.81 15.91 14.79
C LYS A 177 -17.06 16.15 16.28
N ALA A 178 -17.17 15.07 17.07
CA ALA A 178 -17.35 15.17 18.51
C ALA A 178 -16.05 15.52 19.27
N HIS A 179 -14.90 15.15 18.70
CA HIS A 179 -13.58 15.29 19.33
C HIS A 179 -12.55 15.96 18.41
N PRO A 180 -12.83 17.14 17.84
CA PRO A 180 -12.04 17.73 16.76
C PRO A 180 -10.62 18.16 17.16
N ASP A 181 -10.34 18.25 18.47
CA ASP A 181 -9.05 18.65 19.02
C ASP A 181 -8.20 17.47 19.54
N GLN A 182 -8.68 16.24 19.46
CA GLN A 182 -7.90 15.07 19.88
C GLN A 182 -6.97 14.57 18.78
N ASP A 183 -5.76 14.13 19.15
CA ASP A 183 -4.82 13.48 18.23
C ASP A 183 -5.37 12.12 17.76
N ALA A 184 -6.14 11.44 18.60
CA ALA A 184 -6.89 10.24 18.24
C ALA A 184 -7.82 10.45 17.04
N SER A 185 -8.44 11.62 16.90
CA SER A 185 -9.26 11.98 15.74
C SER A 185 -8.43 12.05 14.46
N ALA A 186 -7.20 12.55 14.54
CA ALA A 186 -6.28 12.56 13.39
C ALA A 186 -5.81 11.14 13.05
N LEU A 187 -5.53 10.29 14.05
CA LEU A 187 -5.19 8.87 13.83
C LEU A 187 -6.33 8.11 13.18
N LEU A 188 -7.57 8.35 13.63
CA LEU A 188 -8.75 7.67 13.11
C LEU A 188 -8.98 7.94 11.62
N LEU A 189 -8.56 9.10 11.10
CA LEU A 189 -8.62 9.37 9.67
C LEU A 189 -7.70 8.46 8.86
N SER A 190 -6.59 7.98 9.44
CA SER A 190 -5.73 7.00 8.76
C SER A 190 -6.40 5.62 8.61
N ASP A 191 -7.40 5.30 9.44
CA ASP A 191 -8.15 4.06 9.35
C ASP A 191 -9.17 4.03 8.19
N LEU A 192 -9.42 5.18 7.53
CA LEU A 192 -10.22 5.28 6.30
C LEU A 192 -9.45 4.73 5.07
N GLY A 193 -8.16 4.44 5.20
CA GLY A 193 -7.38 3.76 4.17
C GLY A 193 -7.13 4.63 2.93
N SER A 194 -7.70 4.25 1.78
CA SER A 194 -7.56 4.98 0.50
C SER A 194 -8.70 5.96 0.22
N ASP A 195 -9.65 6.12 1.15
CA ASP A 195 -10.80 7.01 0.98
C ASP A 195 -10.41 8.48 1.13
N ALA A 196 -9.91 9.07 0.03
CA ALA A 196 -9.44 10.44 0.01
C ALA A 196 -10.55 11.47 0.31
N GLU A 197 -11.79 11.21 -0.14
CA GLU A 197 -12.91 12.12 0.03
C GLU A 197 -13.26 12.29 1.52
N HIS A 198 -13.50 11.19 2.22
CA HIS A 198 -13.83 11.25 3.63
C HIS A 198 -12.65 11.63 4.52
N MET A 199 -11.40 11.31 4.11
CA MET A 199 -10.22 11.86 4.80
C MET A 199 -10.16 13.39 4.72
N LYS A 200 -10.46 14.00 3.56
CA LYS A 200 -10.52 15.47 3.38
C LYS A 200 -11.63 16.09 4.23
N GLU A 201 -12.82 15.47 4.22
CA GLU A 201 -13.95 15.90 5.04
C GLU A 201 -13.56 15.88 6.52
N GLY A 202 -13.02 14.77 7.01
CA GLY A 202 -12.57 14.63 8.39
C GLY A 202 -11.48 15.62 8.77
N ALA A 203 -10.50 15.83 7.90
CA ALA A 203 -9.43 16.82 8.10
C ALA A 203 -9.96 18.26 8.23
N ALA A 204 -11.06 18.58 7.52
CA ALA A 204 -11.69 19.89 7.64
C ALA A 204 -12.40 20.08 9.00
N LEU A 205 -12.83 19.00 9.64
CA LEU A 205 -13.47 19.02 10.97
C LEU A 205 -12.43 19.21 12.10
N LEU A 206 -11.17 18.79 11.91
CA LEU A 206 -10.12 18.92 12.92
C LEU A 206 -9.81 20.38 13.23
N THR A 207 -9.45 20.66 14.50
CA THR A 207 -8.84 21.95 14.85
C THR A 207 -7.49 22.16 14.19
N GLU A 208 -7.01 23.40 14.15
CA GLU A 208 -5.68 23.71 13.62
C GLU A 208 -4.58 22.96 14.40
N ARG A 209 -4.74 22.85 15.74
CA ARG A 209 -3.83 22.08 16.59
C ARG A 209 -3.77 20.62 16.17
N ALA A 210 -4.90 19.95 16.10
CA ALA A 210 -4.95 18.52 15.76
C ALA A 210 -4.43 18.25 14.33
N ARG A 211 -4.77 19.11 13.37
CA ARG A 211 -4.20 19.05 12.00
C ARG A 211 -2.71 19.29 11.95
N GLY A 212 -2.14 20.07 12.89
CA GLY A 212 -0.70 20.35 12.99
C GLY A 212 0.06 19.31 13.81
N SER A 213 -0.60 18.35 14.44
CA SER A 213 0.04 17.36 15.29
C SER A 213 0.83 16.32 14.48
N VAL A 214 1.77 15.66 15.14
CA VAL A 214 2.54 14.54 14.56
C VAL A 214 1.61 13.40 14.16
N ALA A 215 0.57 13.11 14.95
CA ALA A 215 -0.43 12.10 14.65
C ALA A 215 -1.11 12.31 13.29
N ALA A 216 -1.33 13.56 12.90
CA ALA A 216 -1.94 13.91 11.62
C ALA A 216 -1.06 13.58 10.40
N ASN A 217 0.23 13.36 10.58
CA ASN A 217 1.12 13.08 9.45
C ASN A 217 0.81 11.72 8.82
N LEU A 218 0.23 10.78 9.58
CA LEU A 218 -0.20 9.48 9.03
C LEU A 218 -1.30 9.66 7.97
N TYR A 219 -2.44 10.27 8.34
CA TYR A 219 -3.52 10.45 7.37
C TYR A 219 -3.12 11.37 6.21
N LYS A 220 -2.28 12.40 6.46
CA LYS A 220 -1.83 13.30 5.39
C LYS A 220 -1.00 12.57 4.33
N ALA A 221 -0.10 11.68 4.75
CA ALA A 221 0.69 10.89 3.82
C ALA A 221 -0.19 9.90 3.04
N MET A 222 -1.16 9.26 3.72
CA MET A 222 -2.13 8.36 3.07
C MET A 222 -3.03 9.12 2.10
N LEU A 223 -3.50 10.30 2.48
CA LEU A 223 -4.28 11.18 1.61
C LEU A 223 -3.48 11.59 0.36
N ALA A 224 -2.22 12.01 0.54
CA ALA A 224 -1.37 12.37 -0.58
C ALA A 224 -1.10 11.17 -1.52
N ALA A 225 -0.97 9.97 -0.97
CA ALA A 225 -0.84 8.74 -1.76
C ALA A 225 -2.13 8.42 -2.54
N ALA A 226 -3.30 8.52 -1.91
CA ALA A 226 -4.59 8.32 -2.55
C ALA A 226 -4.86 9.34 -3.66
N GLU A 227 -4.60 10.64 -3.40
CA GLU A 227 -4.71 11.69 -4.43
C GLU A 227 -3.78 11.45 -5.62
N LYS A 228 -2.58 10.95 -5.35
CA LYS A 228 -1.63 10.61 -6.41
C LYS A 228 -2.11 9.42 -7.24
N GLU A 229 -2.71 8.42 -6.59
CA GLU A 229 -3.31 7.26 -7.26
C GLU A 229 -4.47 7.68 -8.16
N GLU A 230 -5.42 8.47 -7.64
CA GLU A 230 -6.55 9.03 -8.42
C GLU A 230 -6.06 9.85 -9.62
N ALA A 231 -5.08 10.73 -9.42
CA ALA A 231 -4.50 11.53 -10.48
C ALA A 231 -3.84 10.67 -11.57
N SER A 232 -3.17 9.58 -11.15
CA SER A 232 -2.54 8.63 -12.06
C SER A 232 -3.56 7.86 -12.87
N GLN A 233 -4.61 7.36 -12.24
CA GLN A 233 -5.70 6.67 -12.93
C GLN A 233 -6.39 7.59 -13.94
N SER A 234 -6.74 8.79 -13.53
CA SER A 234 -7.33 9.80 -14.43
C SER A 234 -6.41 10.14 -15.63
N LEU A 235 -5.10 10.22 -15.40
CA LEU A 235 -4.12 10.41 -16.47
C LEU A 235 -4.12 9.22 -17.43
N GLN A 236 -4.08 7.99 -16.92
CA GLN A 236 -4.08 6.77 -17.72
C GLN A 236 -5.33 6.65 -18.58
N GLU A 237 -6.51 6.89 -18.00
CA GLU A 237 -7.79 6.94 -18.74
C GLU A 237 -7.80 8.02 -19.83
N GLY A 238 -7.24 9.19 -19.52
CA GLY A 238 -7.10 10.29 -20.48
C GLY A 238 -6.11 10.01 -21.61
N LEU A 239 -5.15 9.11 -21.42
CA LEU A 239 -4.18 8.72 -22.45
C LEU A 239 -4.74 7.71 -23.45
N GLU A 240 -5.69 6.86 -23.10
CA GLU A 240 -6.27 5.88 -24.03
C GLU A 240 -6.93 6.59 -25.23
N GLY A 241 -6.57 6.17 -26.43
CA GLY A 241 -6.97 6.79 -27.70
C GLY A 241 -6.16 8.02 -28.13
N GLN A 242 -5.31 8.58 -27.26
CA GLN A 242 -4.44 9.72 -27.57
C GLN A 242 -3.07 9.27 -28.08
N MET A 243 -2.31 10.21 -28.67
CA MET A 243 -0.91 9.95 -29.02
C MET A 243 -0.10 9.63 -27.75
N ALA A 244 0.61 8.52 -27.78
CA ALA A 244 1.50 8.14 -26.71
C ALA A 244 2.56 9.24 -26.45
N PRO A 245 2.70 9.74 -25.21
CA PRO A 245 3.78 10.66 -24.88
C PRO A 245 5.13 10.09 -25.27
N ASP A 246 5.89 10.82 -26.09
CA ASP A 246 7.21 10.38 -26.54
C ASP A 246 8.24 10.56 -25.43
N PHE A 247 9.20 9.67 -25.38
CA PHE A 247 10.35 9.76 -24.48
C PHE A 247 11.58 9.11 -25.13
N THR A 248 12.76 9.53 -24.69
CA THR A 248 14.04 8.99 -25.14
C THR A 248 14.90 8.59 -23.95
N LEU A 249 15.22 7.31 -23.83
CA LEU A 249 16.08 6.77 -22.80
C LEU A 249 17.26 6.00 -23.40
N MET A 250 18.30 5.72 -22.61
CA MET A 250 19.44 4.92 -23.07
C MET A 250 19.10 3.44 -23.12
N ASP A 251 19.39 2.81 -24.25
CA ASP A 251 19.27 1.37 -24.43
C ASP A 251 20.36 0.60 -23.65
N ILE A 252 20.29 -0.72 -23.68
CA ILE A 252 21.24 -1.60 -22.98
C ILE A 252 22.69 -1.45 -23.47
N ASN A 253 22.87 -0.88 -24.67
CA ASN A 253 24.17 -0.59 -25.28
C ASN A 253 24.63 0.86 -25.07
N GLY A 254 23.83 1.67 -24.33
CA GLY A 254 24.12 3.07 -24.07
C GLY A 254 23.82 3.99 -25.25
N LYS A 255 22.93 3.60 -26.16
CA LYS A 255 22.46 4.43 -27.27
C LYS A 255 21.08 4.99 -26.96
N PRO A 256 20.77 6.24 -27.36
CA PRO A 256 19.43 6.80 -27.19
C PRO A 256 18.42 6.03 -28.04
N LEU A 257 17.31 5.65 -27.45
CA LEU A 257 16.18 4.99 -28.10
C LEU A 257 14.91 5.78 -27.77
N ALA A 258 14.27 6.35 -28.79
CA ALA A 258 13.01 7.05 -28.67
C ALA A 258 11.84 6.10 -28.91
N LEU A 259 10.75 6.22 -28.12
CA LEU A 259 9.53 5.45 -28.36
C LEU A 259 8.99 5.67 -29.78
N SER A 260 9.00 6.91 -30.25
CA SER A 260 8.52 7.26 -31.60
C SER A 260 9.27 6.58 -32.74
N SER A 261 10.50 6.09 -32.51
CA SER A 261 11.27 5.31 -33.49
C SER A 261 10.70 3.91 -33.74
N LEU A 262 9.78 3.43 -32.89
CA LEU A 262 9.16 2.11 -33.00
C LEU A 262 7.80 2.13 -33.71
N ARG A 263 7.36 3.31 -34.21
CA ARG A 263 6.10 3.42 -34.96
C ARG A 263 6.08 2.50 -36.17
N GLY A 264 4.88 2.07 -36.55
CA GLY A 264 4.67 1.10 -37.65
C GLY A 264 4.46 -0.32 -37.17
N LYS A 265 4.72 -0.60 -35.91
CA LYS A 265 4.35 -1.84 -35.21
C LYS A 265 3.48 -1.52 -34.01
N TRP A 266 2.78 -2.51 -33.52
CA TRP A 266 2.28 -2.49 -32.15
C TRP A 266 3.45 -2.46 -31.18
N VAL A 267 3.39 -1.65 -30.15
CA VAL A 267 4.44 -1.56 -29.13
C VAL A 267 3.84 -1.79 -27.76
N ILE A 268 4.40 -2.69 -27.01
CA ILE A 268 4.13 -2.81 -25.58
C ILE A 268 5.25 -2.09 -24.84
N ILE A 269 4.91 -1.00 -24.15
CA ILE A 269 5.80 -0.39 -23.17
C ILE A 269 5.58 -1.15 -21.86
N ASP A 270 6.59 -1.91 -21.43
CA ASP A 270 6.52 -2.72 -20.20
C ASP A 270 7.37 -2.08 -19.12
N PHE A 271 6.71 -1.44 -18.15
CA PHE A 271 7.36 -0.87 -16.97
C PHE A 271 7.61 -1.97 -15.96
N TRP A 272 8.88 -2.23 -15.66
CA TRP A 272 9.32 -3.36 -14.85
C TRP A 272 10.57 -3.06 -14.02
N GLY A 273 11.04 -4.03 -13.23
CA GLY A 273 12.33 -4.00 -12.54
C GLY A 273 12.77 -5.39 -12.09
N SER A 274 14.07 -5.59 -11.86
CA SER A 274 14.62 -6.88 -11.42
C SER A 274 14.10 -7.36 -10.07
N TRP A 275 13.61 -6.46 -9.26
CA TRP A 275 13.00 -6.67 -7.94
C TRP A 275 11.51 -7.04 -8.02
N CYS A 276 10.87 -6.85 -9.18
CA CYS A 276 9.44 -7.05 -9.38
C CYS A 276 9.11 -8.53 -9.67
N GLY A 277 8.70 -9.27 -8.64
CA GLY A 277 8.40 -10.70 -8.77
C GLY A 277 7.25 -11.00 -9.75
N TRP A 278 6.22 -10.15 -9.80
CA TRP A 278 5.10 -10.30 -10.74
C TRP A 278 5.53 -10.04 -12.19
N CYS A 279 6.39 -9.04 -12.43
CA CYS A 279 6.95 -8.79 -13.75
C CYS A 279 7.71 -10.02 -14.27
N ILE A 280 8.57 -10.61 -13.43
CA ILE A 280 9.35 -11.80 -13.76
C ILE A 280 8.43 -12.99 -14.04
N LYS A 281 7.33 -13.14 -13.26
CA LYS A 281 6.34 -14.21 -13.44
C LYS A 281 5.62 -14.13 -14.80
N GLY A 282 5.36 -12.92 -15.30
CA GLY A 282 4.72 -12.71 -16.62
C GLY A 282 5.64 -12.90 -17.83
N MET A 283 6.98 -12.81 -17.64
CA MET A 283 7.93 -12.87 -18.76
C MET A 283 7.83 -14.10 -19.68
N PRO A 284 7.57 -15.31 -19.19
CA PRO A 284 7.42 -16.49 -20.07
C PRO A 284 6.31 -16.29 -21.12
N MET A 285 5.13 -15.84 -20.70
CA MET A 285 4.01 -15.58 -21.62
C MET A 285 4.33 -14.43 -22.58
N MET A 286 4.94 -13.34 -22.08
CA MET A 286 5.39 -12.24 -22.93
C MET A 286 6.37 -12.70 -24.01
N LYS A 287 7.28 -13.62 -23.72
CA LYS A 287 8.20 -14.22 -24.72
C LYS A 287 7.48 -15.00 -25.79
N GLU A 288 6.45 -15.77 -25.42
CA GLU A 288 5.62 -16.51 -26.38
C GLU A 288 4.93 -15.57 -27.36
N TYR A 289 4.31 -14.49 -26.83
CA TYR A 289 3.66 -13.48 -27.66
C TYR A 289 4.66 -12.71 -28.53
N TYR A 290 5.80 -12.34 -27.99
CA TYR A 290 6.86 -11.68 -28.75
C TYR A 290 7.36 -12.55 -29.91
N ALA A 291 7.60 -13.83 -29.65
CA ALA A 291 8.03 -14.78 -30.70
C ALA A 291 6.91 -15.01 -31.75
N LYS A 292 5.64 -15.09 -31.32
CA LYS A 292 4.48 -15.32 -32.23
C LYS A 292 4.24 -14.14 -33.15
N TYR A 293 4.44 -12.90 -32.67
CA TYR A 293 4.02 -11.70 -33.36
C TYR A 293 5.17 -10.72 -33.69
N GLN A 294 6.42 -11.16 -33.69
CA GLN A 294 7.64 -10.29 -33.87
C GLN A 294 7.61 -9.40 -35.12
N ASP A 295 6.89 -9.80 -36.18
CA ASP A 295 6.74 -9.01 -37.40
C ASP A 295 5.84 -7.78 -37.20
N LYS A 296 4.86 -7.88 -36.29
CA LYS A 296 3.84 -6.84 -36.03
C LYS A 296 4.01 -6.17 -34.66
N LEU A 297 4.70 -6.82 -33.73
CA LEU A 297 4.84 -6.42 -32.33
C LEU A 297 6.30 -6.11 -31.98
N GLU A 298 6.50 -5.06 -31.20
CA GLU A 298 7.74 -4.78 -30.48
C GLU A 298 7.43 -4.64 -29.00
N ILE A 299 8.37 -4.99 -28.13
CA ILE A 299 8.28 -4.75 -26.70
C ILE A 299 9.43 -3.84 -26.29
N LEU A 300 9.12 -2.77 -25.57
CA LEU A 300 10.08 -1.85 -24.98
C LEU A 300 10.00 -1.99 -23.45
N GLY A 301 10.90 -2.76 -22.87
CA GLY A 301 11.04 -2.85 -21.42
C GLY A 301 11.68 -1.59 -20.86
N VAL A 302 10.96 -0.87 -20.02
CA VAL A 302 11.45 0.30 -19.29
C VAL A 302 11.81 -0.16 -17.88
N ASP A 303 13.11 -0.32 -17.62
CA ASP A 303 13.57 -0.69 -16.29
C ASP A 303 13.46 0.48 -15.32
N CYS A 304 12.86 0.20 -14.16
CA CYS A 304 12.55 1.18 -13.12
C CYS A 304 13.12 0.76 -11.76
N ASN A 305 13.69 1.72 -11.05
CA ASN A 305 14.15 1.55 -9.68
C ASN A 305 15.28 0.52 -9.47
N ASP A 306 16.02 0.17 -10.51
CA ASP A 306 17.22 -0.65 -10.43
C ASP A 306 18.52 0.19 -10.51
N THR A 307 19.66 -0.48 -10.32
CA THR A 307 20.93 0.02 -10.82
C THR A 307 21.17 -0.55 -12.23
N VAL A 308 21.99 0.13 -13.02
CA VAL A 308 22.35 -0.33 -14.38
C VAL A 308 22.87 -1.77 -14.39
N GLU A 309 23.65 -2.15 -13.37
CA GLU A 309 24.22 -3.49 -13.21
C GLU A 309 23.12 -4.54 -12.94
N LYS A 310 22.17 -4.24 -12.02
CA LYS A 310 21.06 -5.14 -11.69
C LYS A 310 20.16 -5.35 -12.89
N TRP A 311 19.76 -4.25 -13.54
CA TRP A 311 18.99 -4.30 -14.77
C TRP A 311 19.63 -5.21 -15.83
N LYS A 312 20.92 -4.94 -16.20
CA LYS A 312 21.63 -5.74 -17.21
C LYS A 312 21.75 -7.21 -16.80
N ALA A 313 22.04 -7.47 -15.55
CA ALA A 313 22.10 -8.83 -15.02
C ALA A 313 20.75 -9.56 -15.11
N ALA A 314 19.63 -8.87 -14.83
CA ALA A 314 18.29 -9.43 -14.92
C ALA A 314 17.90 -9.74 -16.38
N VAL A 315 18.19 -8.83 -17.33
CA VAL A 315 17.94 -9.07 -18.77
C VAL A 315 18.67 -10.34 -19.24
N VAL A 316 19.93 -10.52 -18.85
CA VAL A 316 20.71 -11.72 -19.20
C VAL A 316 20.18 -12.96 -18.47
N LYS A 317 19.94 -12.87 -17.16
CA LYS A 317 19.46 -13.99 -16.32
C LYS A 317 18.14 -14.55 -16.82
N HIS A 318 17.24 -13.68 -17.21
CA HIS A 318 15.91 -14.06 -17.67
C HIS A 318 15.83 -14.19 -19.19
N GLU A 319 16.96 -14.08 -19.93
CA GLU A 319 17.03 -14.24 -21.39
C GLU A 319 15.96 -13.44 -22.12
N ILE A 320 15.82 -12.14 -21.78
CA ILE A 320 14.76 -11.29 -22.31
C ILE A 320 15.11 -10.83 -23.73
N PRO A 321 14.29 -11.16 -24.76
CA PRO A 321 14.71 -11.01 -26.16
C PRO A 321 14.38 -9.66 -26.80
N TRP A 322 13.61 -8.80 -26.13
CA TRP A 322 13.11 -7.54 -26.70
C TRP A 322 13.97 -6.33 -26.34
N LEU A 323 13.56 -5.14 -26.78
CA LEU A 323 14.28 -3.89 -26.54
C LEU A 323 14.15 -3.47 -25.07
N HIS A 324 15.23 -2.90 -24.55
CA HIS A 324 15.28 -2.42 -23.16
C HIS A 324 15.90 -1.03 -23.09
N VAL A 325 15.31 -0.20 -22.24
CA VAL A 325 15.81 1.11 -21.83
C VAL A 325 15.85 1.22 -20.31
N TYR A 326 16.73 2.06 -19.82
CA TYR A 326 16.93 2.33 -18.40
C TYR A 326 16.42 3.71 -18.04
N TRP A 327 15.52 3.79 -17.05
CA TRP A 327 15.07 5.06 -16.51
C TRP A 327 15.96 5.49 -15.32
N ASP A 328 16.80 6.51 -15.59
CA ASP A 328 17.56 7.22 -14.55
C ASP A 328 16.67 8.32 -13.97
N LYS A 329 16.29 8.18 -12.70
CA LYS A 329 15.39 9.16 -12.01
C LYS A 329 15.96 10.59 -11.99
N GLU A 330 17.28 10.72 -12.08
CA GLU A 330 17.98 11.98 -12.00
C GLU A 330 18.19 12.64 -13.37
N LYS A 331 17.96 11.91 -14.48
CA LYS A 331 18.32 12.35 -15.81
C LYS A 331 17.37 11.89 -16.90
N GLY A 332 17.10 12.79 -17.83
CA GLY A 332 16.33 12.48 -19.02
C GLY A 332 14.84 12.59 -18.83
N ASP A 333 14.11 11.94 -19.73
CA ASP A 333 12.65 11.93 -19.69
C ASP A 333 12.17 11.02 -18.53
N ASN A 334 11.00 11.37 -17.99
CA ASN A 334 10.36 10.61 -16.92
C ASN A 334 9.11 9.86 -17.43
N PRO A 335 9.27 8.69 -18.07
CA PRO A 335 8.12 7.95 -18.60
C PRO A 335 7.20 7.42 -17.49
N VAL A 336 7.68 7.21 -16.28
CA VAL A 336 6.86 6.80 -15.13
C VAL A 336 5.79 7.87 -14.83
N GLU A 337 6.18 9.13 -14.84
CA GLU A 337 5.25 10.26 -14.66
C GLU A 337 4.37 10.48 -15.89
N LEU A 338 4.95 10.45 -17.09
CA LEU A 338 4.24 10.66 -18.36
C LEU A 338 3.07 9.68 -18.56
N TYR A 339 3.21 8.47 -18.05
CA TYR A 339 2.20 7.40 -18.17
C TYR A 339 1.47 7.11 -16.85
N GLY A 340 1.67 7.91 -15.80
CA GLY A 340 1.00 7.73 -14.51
C GLY A 340 1.28 6.37 -13.86
N VAL A 341 2.51 5.87 -13.96
CA VAL A 341 2.87 4.54 -13.42
C VAL A 341 3.02 4.61 -11.91
N GLN A 342 2.14 3.92 -11.18
CA GLN A 342 2.20 3.81 -9.71
C GLN A 342 2.51 2.39 -9.24
N GLY A 343 2.26 1.37 -10.07
CA GLY A 343 2.49 -0.04 -9.75
C GLY A 343 3.23 -0.79 -10.85
N PHE A 344 3.78 -1.96 -10.51
CA PHE A 344 4.54 -2.79 -11.45
C PHE A 344 4.03 -4.25 -11.41
N PRO A 345 3.92 -4.90 -12.60
CA PRO A 345 4.11 -4.32 -13.92
C PRO A 345 3.01 -3.34 -14.31
N THR A 346 3.33 -2.36 -15.15
CA THR A 346 2.36 -1.59 -15.92
C THR A 346 2.71 -1.77 -17.41
N LYS A 347 1.73 -2.14 -18.21
CA LYS A 347 1.88 -2.38 -19.63
C LYS A 347 1.03 -1.40 -20.42
N VAL A 348 1.65 -0.64 -21.33
CA VAL A 348 0.97 0.29 -22.22
C VAL A 348 1.06 -0.24 -23.65
N VAL A 349 -0.09 -0.55 -24.23
CA VAL A 349 -0.18 -1.01 -25.63
C VAL A 349 -0.35 0.20 -26.52
N VAL A 350 0.58 0.40 -27.45
CA VAL A 350 0.59 1.49 -28.42
C VAL A 350 0.36 0.92 -29.82
N ASP A 351 -0.59 1.50 -30.58
CA ASP A 351 -0.89 1.07 -31.93
C ASP A 351 0.22 1.49 -32.94
N PRO A 352 0.22 0.95 -34.19
CA PRO A 352 1.20 1.33 -35.20
C PRO A 352 1.22 2.81 -35.58
N GLN A 353 0.16 3.56 -35.30
CA GLN A 353 0.06 4.99 -35.49
C GLN A 353 0.68 5.79 -34.34
N GLY A 354 1.01 5.13 -33.24
CA GLY A 354 1.59 5.71 -32.04
C GLY A 354 0.57 6.19 -31.01
N LYS A 355 -0.68 5.70 -31.07
CA LYS A 355 -1.71 6.01 -30.06
C LYS A 355 -1.74 4.95 -28.98
N VAL A 356 -1.98 5.36 -27.75
CA VAL A 356 -2.24 4.45 -26.63
C VAL A 356 -3.57 3.74 -26.89
N ALA A 357 -3.52 2.44 -27.02
CA ALA A 357 -4.69 1.60 -27.28
C ALA A 357 -5.26 0.99 -26.01
N LYS A 358 -4.40 0.68 -25.02
CA LYS A 358 -4.78 0.12 -23.72
C LYS A 358 -3.68 0.32 -22.70
N ILE A 359 -4.06 0.54 -21.43
CA ILE A 359 -3.15 0.51 -20.28
C ILE A 359 -3.64 -0.56 -19.32
N ILE A 360 -2.73 -1.42 -18.88
CA ILE A 360 -3.02 -2.51 -17.93
C ILE A 360 -2.01 -2.45 -16.78
N VAL A 361 -2.50 -2.42 -15.54
CA VAL A 361 -1.70 -2.45 -14.33
C VAL A 361 -1.78 -3.85 -13.71
N GLY A 362 -0.64 -4.41 -13.35
CA GLY A 362 -0.55 -5.76 -12.84
C GLY A 362 -0.35 -6.83 -13.92
N GLU A 363 -0.28 -8.08 -13.48
CA GLU A 363 -0.21 -9.24 -14.38
C GLU A 363 -1.60 -9.85 -14.52
N ASP A 364 -2.32 -9.36 -15.52
CA ASP A 364 -3.71 -9.67 -15.80
C ASP A 364 -3.83 -10.53 -17.08
N PRO A 365 -4.51 -11.69 -17.05
CA PRO A 365 -4.79 -12.49 -18.24
C PRO A 365 -5.53 -11.73 -19.35
N ALA A 366 -6.40 -10.79 -19.01
CA ALA A 366 -7.11 -9.93 -19.97
C ALA A 366 -6.17 -9.14 -20.89
N PHE A 367 -4.93 -8.91 -20.47
CA PHE A 367 -3.91 -8.32 -21.32
C PHE A 367 -3.62 -9.18 -22.56
N TYR A 368 -3.50 -10.48 -22.39
CA TYR A 368 -3.19 -11.40 -23.47
C TYR A 368 -4.40 -11.60 -24.38
N ASP A 369 -5.61 -11.66 -23.83
CA ASP A 369 -6.85 -11.70 -24.61
C ASP A 369 -7.00 -10.45 -25.50
N TYR A 370 -6.61 -9.29 -24.97
CA TYR A 370 -6.58 -8.05 -25.74
C TYR A 370 -5.54 -8.09 -26.86
N LEU A 371 -4.34 -8.61 -26.60
CA LEU A 371 -3.29 -8.76 -27.62
C LEU A 371 -3.73 -9.71 -28.74
N ASP A 372 -4.34 -10.84 -28.42
CA ASP A 372 -4.87 -11.75 -29.45
C ASP A 372 -5.90 -11.05 -30.34
N LYS A 373 -6.80 -10.24 -29.76
CA LYS A 373 -7.80 -9.50 -30.52
C LYS A 373 -7.21 -8.47 -31.49
N VAL A 374 -6.09 -7.84 -31.16
CA VAL A 374 -5.52 -6.74 -31.98
C VAL A 374 -4.38 -7.18 -32.90
N LEU A 375 -3.73 -8.32 -32.60
CA LEU A 375 -2.61 -8.85 -33.38
C LEU A 375 -2.99 -9.95 -34.37
N GLU A 376 -4.13 -10.62 -34.18
CA GLU A 376 -4.67 -11.56 -35.18
C GLU A 376 -5.24 -10.83 -36.39
#